data_af21492ed8c82ec3008d927292f3e9bb
#
_entry.id   af21492ed8c82ec3008d927292f3e9bb
#
_cell.length_a   1.000
_cell.length_b   1.000
_cell.length_c   1.000
_cell.angle_alpha   90.00
_cell.angle_beta   90.00
_cell.angle_gamma   90.00
#
_symmetry.space_group_name_H-M   'P 1'
#
loop_
_entity.id
_entity.type
_entity.pdbx_description
1 polymer ?
#
loop_
_entity_poly.entity_id
_entity_poly.type
_entity_poly.pdbx_seq_one_letter_code
_entity_poly.pdbx_strand_id
1 'polypeptide(L)'
;KIEQMADNDVMKVQEMQRLEQEEKSLYGFDLSKYMMDNDVQNAENTWISPQSLNDMVNIFMDDLLGEGEYIRGKSEVKTLRLSGEKRQRLLENLQTVEVVNTNNALKLWNAYLKSGAPLLKVTFDSAAAKDDRNVTFLTQMHPLVKQAAAYESTKFPCEIALSATSEEIVPGDYTFLIYAWNYVGLRPDIKLVAISDNAEVQKHILTIMQYAADYHEANGDYNAKWNLMDGLHYEKWKEVKAKYVQDVKAECDYRLEQLAHSANQREAIFRDMIAKAEDEKIIRMRTSQLEKLLVDFERQKRGMDETVSRAEIKTNLLVKGILHVE
;
A
#
# COMPACT_ATOMS: atom_id res chain seq x y z
N LYS A 1 -58.21 13.61 2.46
CA LYS A 1 -57.60 12.24 2.60
C LYS A 1 -56.34 12.05 1.74
N ILE A 2 -56.35 12.47 0.47
CA ILE A 2 -55.20 12.37 -0.44
C ILE A 2 -54.12 13.40 -0.07
N GLU A 3 -54.48 14.64 0.28
CA GLU A 3 -53.53 15.66 0.75
C GLU A 3 -52.85 15.26 2.08
N GLN A 4 -53.57 14.68 3.03
CA GLN A 4 -53.01 14.19 4.28
C GLN A 4 -52.06 12.98 4.09
N MET A 5 -52.27 12.18 3.04
CA MET A 5 -51.32 11.09 2.69
C MET A 5 -50.05 11.66 2.01
N ALA A 6 -50.22 12.69 1.15
CA ALA A 6 -49.10 13.36 0.51
C ALA A 6 -48.22 14.12 1.54
N ASP A 7 -48.83 14.82 2.49
CA ASP A 7 -48.10 15.52 3.56
C ASP A 7 -47.36 14.55 4.48
N ASN A 8 -47.93 13.38 4.80
CA ASN A 8 -47.25 12.34 5.56
C ASN A 8 -46.08 11.69 4.80
N ASP A 9 -46.21 11.55 3.49
CA ASP A 9 -45.13 11.00 2.68
C ASP A 9 -43.99 12.02 2.47
N VAL A 10 -44.30 13.30 2.36
CA VAL A 10 -43.31 14.40 2.33
C VAL A 10 -42.59 14.51 3.68
N MET A 11 -43.32 14.43 4.80
CA MET A 11 -42.67 14.41 6.13
C MET A 11 -41.76 13.18 6.33
N LYS A 12 -42.15 12.01 5.84
CA LYS A 12 -41.30 10.80 5.89
C LYS A 12 -40.04 10.94 5.05
N VAL A 13 -40.14 11.53 3.86
CA VAL A 13 -38.98 11.78 2.98
C VAL A 13 -38.05 12.83 3.61
N GLN A 14 -38.60 13.89 4.20
CA GLN A 14 -37.81 14.90 4.91
C GLN A 14 -37.10 14.31 6.16
N GLU A 15 -37.80 13.46 6.90
CA GLU A 15 -37.22 12.77 8.08
C GLU A 15 -36.13 11.75 7.66
N MET A 16 -36.33 11.04 6.55
CA MET A 16 -35.28 10.18 5.98
C MET A 16 -34.05 10.97 5.50
N GLN A 17 -34.25 12.09 4.81
CA GLN A 17 -33.18 12.97 4.35
C GLN A 17 -32.45 13.60 5.54
N ARG A 18 -33.13 13.98 6.59
CA ARG A 18 -32.53 14.46 7.82
C ARG A 18 -31.72 13.36 8.54
N LEU A 19 -32.21 12.14 8.59
CA LEU A 19 -31.52 10.98 9.14
C LEU A 19 -30.29 10.60 8.29
N GLU A 20 -30.37 10.69 6.95
CA GLU A 20 -29.22 10.51 6.08
C GLU A 20 -28.18 11.63 6.24
N GLN A 21 -28.61 12.87 6.46
CA GLN A 21 -27.69 13.98 6.76
C GLN A 21 -27.09 13.86 8.16
N GLU A 22 -27.86 13.42 9.15
CA GLU A 22 -27.35 13.10 10.49
C GLU A 22 -26.45 11.86 10.46
N GLU A 23 -26.75 10.82 9.69
CA GLU A 23 -25.84 9.71 9.42
C GLU A 23 -24.56 10.19 8.74
N LYS A 24 -24.64 11.00 7.70
CA LYS A 24 -23.46 11.59 7.04
C LYS A 24 -22.65 12.49 7.97
N SER A 25 -23.27 13.24 8.86
CA SER A 25 -22.56 14.09 9.84
C SER A 25 -21.99 13.30 11.02
N LEU A 26 -22.58 12.17 11.38
CA LEU A 26 -22.14 11.29 12.46
C LEU A 26 -21.11 10.22 11.98
N TYR A 27 -21.20 9.80 10.72
CA TYR A 27 -20.13 9.05 10.03
C TYR A 27 -19.14 9.99 9.33
N GLY A 28 -19.44 11.28 9.28
CA GLY A 28 -18.68 12.36 8.66
C GLY A 28 -17.50 12.87 9.49
N PHE A 29 -16.89 12.05 10.30
CA PHE A 29 -15.46 12.14 10.41
C PHE A 29 -14.92 11.74 9.03
N ASP A 30 -14.73 12.77 8.20
CA ASP A 30 -14.12 12.65 6.89
C ASP A 30 -12.66 12.17 7.11
N LEU A 31 -12.54 10.88 7.40
CA LEU A 31 -11.25 10.18 7.48
C LEU A 31 -10.41 10.42 6.23
N SER A 32 -11.08 10.73 5.09
CA SER A 32 -10.41 11.03 3.84
C SER A 32 -9.65 12.35 3.90
N LYS A 33 -10.15 13.37 4.60
CA LYS A 33 -9.49 14.67 4.71
C LYS A 33 -8.30 14.65 5.69
N TYR A 34 -8.44 13.94 6.81
CA TYR A 34 -7.34 13.76 7.77
C TYR A 34 -6.25 12.78 7.26
N MET A 35 -6.63 11.80 6.44
CA MET A 35 -5.67 10.92 5.79
C MET A 35 -4.90 11.61 4.67
N MET A 36 -5.54 12.52 3.89
CA MET A 36 -4.86 13.20 2.78
C MET A 36 -3.78 14.18 3.23
N ASP A 37 -3.98 14.96 4.30
CA ASP A 37 -3.01 15.99 4.72
C ASP A 37 -1.75 15.42 5.38
N ASN A 38 -1.87 14.34 6.17
CA ASN A 38 -0.70 13.70 6.79
C ASN A 38 0.02 12.73 5.85
N ASP A 39 -0.70 12.03 4.96
CA ASP A 39 -0.09 11.10 4.01
C ASP A 39 0.64 11.84 2.87
N VAL A 40 0.18 13.05 2.51
CA VAL A 40 0.88 13.90 1.53
C VAL A 40 2.14 14.54 2.11
N GLN A 41 2.17 14.89 3.41
CA GLN A 41 3.36 15.42 4.06
C GLN A 41 4.38 14.35 4.45
N ASN A 42 3.94 13.10 4.70
CA ASN A 42 4.81 11.96 4.99
C ASN A 42 5.12 11.08 3.77
N ALA A 43 4.59 11.41 2.60
CA ALA A 43 4.95 10.80 1.31
C ALA A 43 6.33 11.28 0.80
N GLU A 44 7.23 11.59 1.71
CA GLU A 44 8.64 11.71 1.37
C GLU A 44 9.13 10.35 0.88
N ASN A 45 9.15 10.20 -0.46
CA ASN A 45 10.10 9.37 -1.19
C ASN A 45 9.88 7.87 -1.35
N THR A 46 8.66 7.37 -1.39
CA THR A 46 8.43 6.04 -1.98
C THR A 46 7.75 6.07 -3.36
N TRP A 47 7.87 7.19 -4.07
CA TRP A 47 7.37 7.24 -5.43
C TRP A 47 8.32 6.47 -6.36
N ILE A 48 7.88 5.31 -6.80
CA ILE A 48 8.60 4.56 -7.83
C ILE A 48 8.36 5.30 -9.17
N SER A 49 9.42 5.79 -9.77
CA SER A 49 9.34 6.50 -11.04
C SER A 49 8.82 5.60 -12.17
N PRO A 50 8.16 6.15 -13.20
CA PRO A 50 7.80 5.41 -14.40
C PRO A 50 8.99 4.68 -15.03
N GLN A 51 10.17 5.27 -14.97
CA GLN A 51 11.41 4.67 -15.48
C GLN A 51 11.81 3.45 -14.64
N SER A 52 11.81 3.55 -13.30
CA SER A 52 12.13 2.42 -12.42
C SER A 52 11.17 1.24 -12.60
N LEU A 53 9.87 1.51 -12.82
CA LEU A 53 8.90 0.47 -13.15
C LEU A 53 9.20 -0.20 -14.49
N ASN A 54 9.56 0.59 -15.51
CA ASN A 54 9.94 0.07 -16.81
C ASN A 54 11.19 -0.81 -16.72
N ASP A 55 12.20 -0.38 -15.98
CA ASP A 55 13.47 -1.10 -15.83
C ASP A 55 13.26 -2.40 -15.05
N MET A 56 12.49 -2.39 -13.97
CA MET A 56 12.12 -3.61 -13.23
C MET A 56 11.39 -4.62 -14.13
N VAL A 57 10.44 -4.16 -14.94
CA VAL A 57 9.69 -5.04 -15.85
C VAL A 57 10.60 -5.59 -16.95
N ASN A 58 11.54 -4.78 -17.49
CA ASN A 58 12.50 -5.26 -18.49
C ASN A 58 13.44 -6.32 -17.91
N ILE A 59 14.04 -6.08 -16.75
CA ILE A 59 14.91 -7.04 -16.04
C ILE A 59 14.16 -8.37 -15.82
N PHE A 60 12.93 -8.30 -15.28
CA PHE A 60 12.10 -9.48 -15.10
C PHE A 60 11.85 -10.25 -16.40
N MET A 61 11.54 -9.52 -17.49
CA MET A 61 11.29 -10.16 -18.77
C MET A 61 12.56 -10.78 -19.37
N ASP A 62 13.71 -10.13 -19.24
CA ASP A 62 14.98 -10.67 -19.70
C ASP A 62 15.36 -11.94 -18.95
N ASP A 63 15.17 -11.96 -17.64
CA ASP A 63 15.47 -13.13 -16.81
C ASP A 63 14.50 -14.29 -17.07
N LEU A 64 13.20 -14.03 -17.19
CA LEU A 64 12.20 -15.07 -17.39
C LEU A 64 12.16 -15.60 -18.83
N LEU A 65 12.32 -14.72 -19.82
CA LEU A 65 12.07 -15.00 -21.23
C LEU A 65 13.36 -15.08 -22.07
N GLY A 66 14.51 -14.76 -21.45
CA GLY A 66 15.81 -14.60 -22.12
C GLY A 66 16.00 -13.17 -22.64
N GLU A 67 17.25 -12.79 -22.85
CA GLU A 67 17.60 -11.45 -23.32
C GLU A 67 16.81 -11.04 -24.56
N GLY A 68 16.29 -9.80 -24.54
CA GLY A 68 15.53 -9.28 -25.67
C GLY A 68 14.90 -7.92 -25.38
N GLU A 69 14.66 -7.15 -26.40
CA GLU A 69 13.99 -5.85 -26.30
C GLU A 69 12.47 -6.06 -26.44
N TYR A 70 11.79 -6.27 -25.31
CA TYR A 70 10.36 -6.57 -25.27
C TYR A 70 9.48 -5.33 -25.30
N ILE A 71 9.88 -4.27 -24.60
CA ILE A 71 9.18 -2.98 -24.54
C ILE A 71 9.96 -1.97 -25.37
N ARG A 72 9.40 -1.59 -26.53
CA ARG A 72 10.05 -0.73 -27.53
C ARG A 72 9.36 0.60 -27.63
N GLY A 73 10.14 1.64 -27.86
CA GLY A 73 9.67 3.00 -28.15
C GLY A 73 10.42 4.03 -27.34
N LYS A 74 10.69 5.19 -27.99
CA LYS A 74 11.35 6.35 -27.35
C LYS A 74 10.35 7.31 -26.72
N SER A 75 9.07 7.19 -27.07
CA SER A 75 7.99 8.01 -26.52
C SER A 75 7.45 7.39 -25.22
N GLU A 76 6.62 8.13 -24.52
CA GLU A 76 5.93 7.69 -23.32
C GLU A 76 5.01 6.48 -23.58
N VAL A 77 4.41 6.41 -24.78
CA VAL A 77 3.68 5.24 -25.25
C VAL A 77 4.65 4.29 -25.95
N LYS A 78 4.80 3.11 -25.38
CA LYS A 78 5.68 2.05 -25.85
C LYS A 78 4.88 0.88 -26.41
N THR A 79 5.55 -0.05 -27.07
CA THR A 79 4.94 -1.26 -27.61
C THR A 79 5.58 -2.49 -26.97
N LEU A 80 4.79 -3.26 -26.23
CA LEU A 80 5.17 -4.59 -25.76
C LEU A 80 4.99 -5.60 -26.89
N ARG A 81 6.06 -6.35 -27.22
CA ARG A 81 6.07 -7.37 -28.25
C ARG A 81 6.48 -8.71 -27.69
N LEU A 82 5.57 -9.68 -27.75
CA LEU A 82 5.78 -11.03 -27.24
C LEU A 82 5.35 -12.09 -28.26
N SER A 83 6.20 -13.10 -28.46
CA SER A 83 5.82 -14.30 -29.21
C SER A 83 4.81 -15.15 -28.41
N GLY A 84 4.16 -16.11 -29.09
CA GLY A 84 3.22 -17.02 -28.43
C GLY A 84 3.85 -17.81 -27.29
N GLU A 85 5.07 -18.32 -27.48
CA GLU A 85 5.82 -19.05 -26.45
C GLU A 85 6.11 -18.17 -25.23
N LYS A 86 6.58 -16.94 -25.45
CA LYS A 86 6.90 -16.00 -24.36
C LYS A 86 5.66 -15.58 -23.58
N ARG A 87 4.51 -15.40 -24.25
CA ARG A 87 3.24 -15.16 -23.57
C ARG A 87 2.81 -16.36 -22.70
N GLN A 88 3.04 -17.57 -23.18
CA GLN A 88 2.73 -18.78 -22.42
C GLN A 88 3.58 -18.86 -21.14
N ARG A 89 4.88 -18.57 -21.20
CA ARG A 89 5.76 -18.52 -20.02
C ARG A 89 5.28 -17.47 -19.00
N LEU A 90 4.88 -16.27 -19.46
CA LEU A 90 4.31 -15.25 -18.58
C LEU A 90 2.98 -15.70 -17.98
N LEU A 91 2.15 -16.45 -18.72
CA LEU A 91 0.89 -16.98 -18.21
C LEU A 91 1.14 -18.03 -17.11
N GLU A 92 2.13 -18.89 -17.27
CA GLU A 92 2.55 -19.87 -16.27
C GLU A 92 3.09 -19.19 -15.01
N ASN A 93 3.96 -18.20 -15.16
CA ASN A 93 4.44 -17.40 -14.04
C ASN A 93 3.29 -16.67 -13.32
N LEU A 94 2.30 -16.13 -14.05
CA LEU A 94 1.15 -15.46 -13.46
C LEU A 94 0.35 -16.36 -12.50
N GLN A 95 0.35 -17.68 -12.74
CA GLN A 95 -0.34 -18.64 -11.86
C GLN A 95 0.35 -18.84 -10.52
N THR A 96 1.63 -18.47 -10.41
CA THR A 96 2.42 -18.58 -9.16
C THR A 96 2.36 -17.32 -8.30
N VAL A 97 1.77 -16.25 -8.81
CA VAL A 97 1.74 -14.94 -8.16
C VAL A 97 0.32 -14.58 -7.72
N GLU A 98 0.16 -14.20 -6.47
CA GLU A 98 -1.11 -13.66 -5.96
C GLU A 98 -1.33 -12.24 -6.51
N VAL A 99 -2.24 -12.11 -7.47
CA VAL A 99 -2.62 -10.82 -8.06
C VAL A 99 -4.08 -10.51 -7.77
N VAL A 100 -4.31 -9.43 -7.05
CA VAL A 100 -5.67 -8.92 -6.84
C VAL A 100 -6.20 -8.30 -8.13
N ASN A 101 -7.40 -8.74 -8.54
CA ASN A 101 -8.04 -8.20 -9.74
C ASN A 101 -8.56 -6.77 -9.51
N THR A 102 -7.77 -5.79 -9.88
CA THR A 102 -8.13 -4.38 -9.76
C THR A 102 -8.55 -3.84 -11.14
N ASN A 103 -9.70 -3.19 -11.22
CA ASN A 103 -10.22 -2.54 -12.45
C ASN A 103 -10.18 -3.43 -13.71
N ASN A 104 -10.48 -4.71 -13.58
CA ASN A 104 -10.40 -5.70 -14.67
C ASN A 104 -9.00 -5.89 -15.30
N ALA A 105 -7.93 -5.32 -14.74
CA ALA A 105 -6.58 -5.41 -15.29
C ALA A 105 -6.11 -6.87 -15.43
N LEU A 106 -6.38 -7.71 -14.43
CA LEU A 106 -6.04 -9.13 -14.48
C LEU A 106 -6.77 -9.87 -15.62
N LYS A 107 -8.06 -9.56 -15.83
CA LYS A 107 -8.85 -10.15 -16.91
C LYS A 107 -8.31 -9.74 -18.29
N LEU A 108 -7.99 -8.47 -18.47
CA LEU A 108 -7.43 -7.95 -19.73
C LEU A 108 -6.03 -8.51 -20.00
N TRP A 109 -5.19 -8.59 -18.98
CA TRP A 109 -3.85 -9.17 -19.08
C TRP A 109 -3.92 -10.66 -19.47
N ASN A 110 -4.75 -11.43 -18.79
CA ASN A 110 -4.99 -12.84 -19.17
C ASN A 110 -5.52 -12.99 -20.61
N ALA A 111 -6.43 -12.11 -21.03
CA ALA A 111 -6.96 -12.12 -22.39
C ALA A 111 -5.84 -11.84 -23.40
N TYR A 112 -4.97 -10.87 -23.15
CA TYR A 112 -3.80 -10.61 -24.01
C TYR A 112 -2.85 -11.80 -24.07
N LEU A 113 -2.46 -12.38 -22.93
CA LEU A 113 -1.54 -13.52 -22.88
C LEU A 113 -2.07 -14.74 -23.66
N LYS A 114 -3.38 -14.94 -23.65
CA LYS A 114 -4.07 -16.03 -24.39
C LYS A 114 -4.41 -15.67 -25.83
N SER A 115 -4.28 -14.41 -26.23
CA SER A 115 -4.63 -13.94 -27.55
C SER A 115 -3.59 -14.32 -28.60
N GLY A 116 -3.94 -14.22 -29.89
CA GLY A 116 -3.00 -14.30 -31.00
C GLY A 116 -2.26 -12.99 -31.30
N ALA A 117 -2.60 -11.88 -30.61
CA ALA A 117 -2.02 -10.56 -30.87
C ALA A 117 -0.59 -10.46 -30.33
N PRO A 118 0.41 -10.18 -31.20
CA PRO A 118 1.80 -10.12 -30.75
C PRO A 118 2.17 -8.77 -30.11
N LEU A 119 1.35 -7.75 -30.29
CA LEU A 119 1.64 -6.37 -29.89
C LEU A 119 0.60 -5.86 -28.92
N LEU A 120 1.06 -5.17 -27.88
CA LEU A 120 0.24 -4.42 -26.93
C LEU A 120 0.84 -3.04 -26.71
N LYS A 121 0.05 -1.99 -26.89
CA LYS A 121 0.48 -0.63 -26.53
C LYS A 121 0.45 -0.49 -25.02
N VAL A 122 1.54 -0.02 -24.43
CA VAL A 122 1.71 0.14 -23.00
C VAL A 122 2.33 1.50 -22.64
N THR A 123 2.05 1.99 -21.47
CA THR A 123 2.71 3.16 -20.92
C THR A 123 2.89 3.01 -19.41
N PHE A 124 3.94 3.61 -18.87
CA PHE A 124 4.15 3.79 -17.42
C PHE A 124 3.81 5.22 -16.97
N ASP A 125 3.47 6.09 -17.94
CA ASP A 125 3.12 7.49 -17.66
C ASP A 125 1.62 7.70 -17.56
N SER A 126 1.18 8.42 -16.51
CA SER A 126 -0.23 8.65 -16.23
C SER A 126 -0.89 9.65 -17.18
N ALA A 127 -0.12 10.62 -17.73
CA ALA A 127 -0.65 11.59 -18.66
C ALA A 127 -0.92 10.93 -20.02
N ALA A 128 0.07 10.17 -20.53
CA ALA A 128 -0.06 9.40 -21.77
C ALA A 128 -1.22 8.38 -21.71
N ALA A 129 -1.47 7.77 -20.53
CA ALA A 129 -2.59 6.85 -20.33
C ALA A 129 -3.97 7.54 -20.37
N LYS A 130 -4.05 8.84 -20.04
CA LYS A 130 -5.29 9.61 -20.11
C LYS A 130 -5.62 10.04 -21.53
N ASP A 131 -4.58 10.31 -22.34
CA ASP A 131 -4.71 10.83 -23.70
C ASP A 131 -5.17 9.75 -24.70
N ASP A 132 -4.76 8.48 -24.53
CA ASP A 132 -5.17 7.37 -25.40
C ASP A 132 -5.74 6.19 -24.59
N ARG A 133 -7.07 5.99 -24.68
CA ARG A 133 -7.78 4.88 -24.01
C ARG A 133 -7.41 3.48 -24.50
N ASN A 134 -6.72 3.37 -25.65
CA ASN A 134 -6.29 2.10 -26.20
C ASN A 134 -4.90 1.67 -25.70
N VAL A 135 -4.29 2.46 -24.83
CA VAL A 135 -3.00 2.15 -24.22
C VAL A 135 -3.21 1.51 -22.85
N THR A 136 -2.53 0.41 -22.60
CA THR A 136 -2.55 -0.26 -21.30
C THR A 136 -1.63 0.47 -20.33
N PHE A 137 -2.18 1.00 -19.25
CA PHE A 137 -1.40 1.67 -18.22
C PHE A 137 -0.80 0.64 -17.26
N LEU A 138 0.52 0.54 -17.24
CA LEU A 138 1.30 -0.34 -16.37
C LEU A 138 1.58 0.36 -15.03
N THR A 139 0.57 0.36 -14.16
CA THR A 139 0.70 0.86 -12.78
C THR A 139 1.34 -0.18 -11.87
N GLN A 140 1.72 0.20 -10.66
CA GLN A 140 2.17 -0.72 -9.59
C GLN A 140 1.16 -1.86 -9.31
N MET A 141 -0.13 -1.66 -9.63
CA MET A 141 -1.18 -2.66 -9.45
C MET A 141 -1.41 -3.55 -10.67
N HIS A 142 -0.75 -3.24 -11.81
CA HIS A 142 -0.90 -4.03 -13.02
C HIS A 142 -0.29 -5.44 -12.84
N PRO A 143 -0.94 -6.51 -13.34
CA PRO A 143 -0.45 -7.88 -13.16
C PRO A 143 0.98 -8.12 -13.61
N LEU A 144 1.41 -7.56 -14.74
CA LEU A 144 2.80 -7.66 -15.21
C LEU A 144 3.80 -7.06 -14.21
N VAL A 145 3.48 -5.89 -13.64
CA VAL A 145 4.32 -5.23 -12.63
C VAL A 145 4.35 -6.06 -11.34
N LYS A 146 3.21 -6.65 -10.95
CA LYS A 146 3.15 -7.57 -9.80
C LYS A 146 3.94 -8.85 -10.03
N GLN A 147 3.94 -9.40 -11.23
CA GLN A 147 4.79 -10.54 -11.59
C GLN A 147 6.27 -10.19 -11.46
N ALA A 148 6.69 -9.03 -12.01
CA ALA A 148 8.06 -8.57 -11.89
C ALA A 148 8.47 -8.37 -10.42
N ALA A 149 7.67 -7.67 -9.63
CA ALA A 149 7.94 -7.45 -8.21
C ALA A 149 8.01 -8.75 -7.40
N ALA A 150 7.11 -9.71 -7.65
CA ALA A 150 7.15 -11.01 -6.99
C ALA A 150 8.38 -11.82 -7.37
N TYR A 151 8.79 -11.79 -8.64
CA TYR A 151 9.97 -12.47 -9.14
C TYR A 151 11.24 -11.90 -8.53
N GLU A 152 11.41 -10.57 -8.56
CA GLU A 152 12.57 -9.90 -7.97
C GLU A 152 12.65 -10.09 -6.44
N SER A 153 11.50 -10.17 -5.76
CA SER A 153 11.48 -10.39 -4.31
C SER A 153 12.10 -11.72 -3.88
N THR A 154 12.19 -12.71 -4.77
CA THR A 154 12.84 -14.00 -4.49
C THR A 154 14.37 -13.89 -4.42
N LYS A 155 14.94 -12.81 -4.93
CA LYS A 155 16.38 -12.56 -4.96
C LYS A 155 16.91 -11.91 -3.68
N PHE A 156 16.04 -11.49 -2.77
CA PHE A 156 16.45 -10.86 -1.53
C PHE A 156 16.81 -11.88 -0.41
N PRO A 157 17.77 -11.56 0.47
CA PRO A 157 18.64 -10.38 0.43
C PRO A 157 19.67 -10.47 -0.69
N CYS A 158 19.91 -9.35 -1.39
CA CYS A 158 20.98 -9.25 -2.38
C CYS A 158 22.25 -8.63 -1.75
N GLU A 159 23.40 -8.97 -2.29
CA GLU A 159 24.68 -8.35 -1.94
C GLU A 159 25.13 -7.45 -3.08
N ILE A 160 25.41 -6.18 -2.77
CA ILE A 160 25.80 -5.16 -3.75
C ILE A 160 27.06 -4.41 -3.31
N ALA A 161 27.83 -3.96 -4.28
CA ALA A 161 28.92 -3.02 -4.05
C ALA A 161 28.75 -1.82 -4.98
N LEU A 162 28.77 -0.62 -4.42
CA LEU A 162 28.48 0.64 -5.08
C LEU A 162 29.65 1.61 -4.95
N SER A 163 29.84 2.46 -5.94
CA SER A 163 30.75 3.59 -5.91
C SER A 163 29.97 4.89 -6.15
N ALA A 164 30.26 5.91 -5.35
CA ALA A 164 29.66 7.22 -5.49
C ALA A 164 30.62 8.33 -5.03
N THR A 165 30.45 9.51 -5.60
CA THR A 165 31.12 10.73 -5.15
C THR A 165 30.14 11.49 -4.23
N SER A 166 30.60 11.91 -3.07
CA SER A 166 29.78 12.68 -2.12
C SER A 166 30.62 13.76 -1.45
N GLU A 167 30.09 14.97 -1.35
CA GLU A 167 30.71 16.05 -0.59
C GLU A 167 30.46 15.95 0.92
N GLU A 168 29.43 15.17 1.34
CA GLU A 168 28.99 15.07 2.73
C GLU A 168 29.63 13.87 3.46
N ILE A 169 30.16 12.91 2.71
CA ILE A 169 30.74 11.68 3.26
C ILE A 169 32.22 11.67 2.97
N VAL A 170 33.02 11.42 4.00
CA VAL A 170 34.48 11.30 3.85
C VAL A 170 34.82 10.13 2.91
N PRO A 171 35.79 10.28 1.98
CA PRO A 171 36.23 9.18 1.13
C PRO A 171 36.64 7.93 1.92
N GLY A 172 36.21 6.75 1.44
CA GLY A 172 36.46 5.47 2.12
C GLY A 172 35.43 4.39 1.81
N ASP A 173 35.65 3.20 2.39
CA ASP A 173 34.76 2.06 2.24
C ASP A 173 33.86 1.90 3.45
N TYR A 174 32.57 1.91 3.21
CA TYR A 174 31.53 1.80 4.22
C TYR A 174 30.64 0.58 3.97
N THR A 175 30.16 -0.01 5.06
CA THR A 175 29.19 -1.10 4.98
C THR A 175 27.82 -0.62 5.37
N PHE A 176 26.77 -1.19 4.74
CA PHE A 176 25.40 -0.87 5.06
C PHE A 176 24.45 -2.07 4.90
N LEU A 177 23.33 -2.01 5.59
CA LEU A 177 22.20 -2.92 5.46
C LEU A 177 20.94 -2.11 5.20
N ILE A 178 20.06 -2.63 4.35
CA ILE A 178 18.74 -2.01 4.11
C ILE A 178 17.65 -3.03 4.43
N TYR A 179 16.74 -2.63 5.30
CA TYR A 179 15.57 -3.40 5.70
C TYR A 179 14.28 -2.76 5.21
N ALA A 180 13.32 -3.59 4.82
CA ALA A 180 11.94 -3.17 4.71
C ALA A 180 11.23 -3.43 6.04
N TRP A 181 10.68 -2.38 6.64
CA TRP A 181 9.82 -2.45 7.80
C TRP A 181 8.38 -2.36 7.37
N ASN A 182 7.62 -3.46 7.49
CA ASN A 182 6.21 -3.52 7.17
C ASN A 182 5.39 -3.30 8.45
N TYR A 183 4.74 -2.16 8.55
CA TYR A 183 3.85 -1.82 9.65
C TYR A 183 2.49 -2.47 9.43
N VAL A 184 2.09 -3.36 10.33
CA VAL A 184 0.80 -4.06 10.30
C VAL A 184 -0.05 -3.55 11.46
N GLY A 185 -1.23 -3.01 11.16
CA GLY A 185 -2.11 -2.46 12.18
C GLY A 185 -3.14 -1.51 11.59
N LEU A 186 -3.42 -0.42 12.29
CA LEU A 186 -4.45 0.54 11.92
C LEU A 186 -4.17 1.25 10.57
N ARG A 187 -2.90 1.53 10.32
CA ARG A 187 -2.42 2.14 9.07
C ARG A 187 -1.24 1.33 8.55
N PRO A 188 -1.49 0.39 7.61
CA PRO A 188 -0.41 -0.35 6.99
C PRO A 188 0.54 0.60 6.24
N ASP A 189 1.84 0.45 6.48
CA ASP A 189 2.88 1.27 5.86
C ASP A 189 4.14 0.41 5.63
N ILE A 190 5.00 0.83 4.71
CA ILE A 190 6.29 0.19 4.44
C ILE A 190 7.36 1.27 4.47
N LYS A 191 8.37 1.09 5.34
CA LYS A 191 9.52 1.99 5.42
C LYS A 191 10.82 1.25 5.12
N LEU A 192 11.67 1.87 4.32
CA LEU A 192 13.04 1.42 4.14
C LEU A 192 13.90 2.01 5.27
N VAL A 193 14.64 1.14 5.95
CA VAL A 193 15.50 1.52 7.05
C VAL A 193 16.91 1.09 6.74
N ALA A 194 17.81 2.05 6.63
CA ALA A 194 19.22 1.82 6.45
C ALA A 194 19.92 1.78 7.82
N ILE A 195 20.90 0.89 7.93
CA ILE A 195 21.87 0.81 9.02
C ILE A 195 23.26 0.79 8.40
N SER A 196 24.17 1.60 8.92
CA SER A 196 25.54 1.67 8.45
C SER A 196 26.50 1.84 9.61
N ASP A 197 27.78 1.52 9.40
CA ASP A 197 28.89 1.81 10.31
C ASP A 197 29.25 3.32 10.34
N ASN A 198 28.66 4.11 9.43
CA ASN A 198 28.82 5.56 9.38
C ASN A 198 27.44 6.26 9.38
N ALA A 199 27.27 7.28 10.21
CA ALA A 199 26.00 7.99 10.38
C ALA A 199 25.54 8.76 9.12
N GLU A 200 26.48 9.38 8.39
CA GLU A 200 26.17 10.11 7.16
C GLU A 200 25.80 9.13 6.03
N VAL A 201 26.51 8.01 5.91
CA VAL A 201 26.11 6.93 4.99
C VAL A 201 24.71 6.43 5.34
N GLN A 202 24.44 6.13 6.61
CA GLN A 202 23.11 5.68 7.04
C GLN A 202 21.98 6.65 6.64
N LYS A 203 22.25 7.95 6.72
CA LYS A 203 21.27 8.99 6.39
C LYS A 203 21.03 9.12 4.89
N HIS A 204 22.10 8.99 4.08
CA HIS A 204 22.06 9.33 2.66
C HIS A 204 22.05 8.12 1.72
N ILE A 205 22.29 6.89 2.20
CA ILE A 205 22.47 5.71 1.33
C ILE A 205 21.30 5.46 0.39
N LEU A 206 20.05 5.64 0.83
CA LEU A 206 18.87 5.45 -0.03
C LEU A 206 18.82 6.45 -1.20
N THR A 207 19.37 7.64 -1.01
CA THR A 207 19.50 8.65 -2.08
C THR A 207 20.69 8.33 -2.97
N ILE A 208 21.82 7.96 -2.37
CA ILE A 208 23.06 7.60 -3.08
C ILE A 208 22.81 6.43 -4.04
N MET A 209 22.07 5.41 -3.64
CA MET A 209 21.72 4.27 -4.49
C MET A 209 21.00 4.65 -5.79
N GLN A 210 20.41 5.84 -5.89
CA GLN A 210 19.72 6.29 -7.11
C GLN A 210 20.69 6.72 -8.22
N TYR A 211 21.94 7.04 -7.88
CA TYR A 211 22.95 7.53 -8.82
C TYR A 211 24.31 6.85 -8.70
N ALA A 212 24.47 5.96 -7.73
CA ALA A 212 25.71 5.21 -7.56
C ALA A 212 25.95 4.25 -8.74
N ALA A 213 27.22 4.05 -9.07
CA ALA A 213 27.66 3.06 -10.04
C ALA A 213 28.05 1.74 -9.36
N ASP A 214 28.11 0.65 -10.12
CA ASP A 214 28.61 -0.61 -9.64
C ASP A 214 30.10 -0.53 -9.30
N TYR A 215 30.50 -1.07 -8.15
CA TYR A 215 31.89 -1.12 -7.71
C TYR A 215 32.42 -2.56 -7.76
N HIS A 216 33.33 -2.81 -8.68
CA HIS A 216 33.83 -4.18 -8.95
C HIS A 216 35.08 -4.56 -8.16
N GLU A 217 35.69 -3.63 -7.44
CA GLU A 217 36.94 -3.85 -6.70
C GLU A 217 36.75 -4.21 -5.21
N ALA A 218 35.49 -4.43 -4.77
CA ALA A 218 35.19 -4.80 -3.40
C ALA A 218 35.72 -6.19 -3.08
N ASN A 219 36.92 -6.25 -2.50
CA ASN A 219 37.58 -7.50 -2.09
C ASN A 219 37.73 -7.53 -0.56
N GLY A 220 36.75 -8.05 0.16
CA GLY A 220 36.82 -8.16 1.61
C GLY A 220 35.77 -9.09 2.19
N ASP A 221 36.04 -9.67 3.36
CA ASP A 221 35.02 -10.34 4.17
C ASP A 221 34.35 -9.31 5.10
N TYR A 222 33.16 -8.89 4.75
CA TYR A 222 32.35 -7.89 5.49
C TYR A 222 31.31 -8.53 6.44
N ASN A 223 31.28 -9.86 6.53
CA ASN A 223 30.27 -10.58 7.30
C ASN A 223 30.25 -10.18 8.79
N ALA A 224 31.44 -9.98 9.39
CA ALA A 224 31.54 -9.55 10.79
C ALA A 224 30.92 -8.16 11.01
N LYS A 225 31.08 -7.21 10.08
CA LYS A 225 30.49 -5.88 10.13
C LYS A 225 28.98 -5.94 9.93
N TRP A 226 28.50 -6.70 8.96
CA TRP A 226 27.07 -6.89 8.72
C TRP A 226 26.36 -7.53 9.93
N ASN A 227 26.96 -8.53 10.57
CA ASN A 227 26.41 -9.14 11.78
C ASN A 227 26.32 -8.15 12.96
N LEU A 228 27.30 -7.26 13.11
CA LEU A 228 27.24 -6.20 14.10
C LEU A 228 26.09 -5.23 13.83
N MET A 229 25.95 -4.82 12.57
CA MET A 229 24.87 -3.92 12.15
C MET A 229 23.48 -4.54 12.26
N ASP A 230 23.35 -5.85 12.00
CA ASP A 230 22.09 -6.58 12.22
C ASP A 230 21.70 -6.56 13.70
N GLY A 231 22.67 -6.70 14.62
CA GLY A 231 22.44 -6.51 16.05
C GLY A 231 21.93 -5.10 16.40
N LEU A 232 22.55 -4.07 15.83
CA LEU A 232 22.11 -2.67 16.02
C LEU A 232 20.70 -2.43 15.43
N HIS A 233 20.42 -3.00 14.27
CA HIS A 233 19.09 -2.98 13.66
C HIS A 233 18.04 -3.62 14.58
N TYR A 234 18.35 -4.80 15.14
CA TYR A 234 17.42 -5.52 16.02
C TYR A 234 17.02 -4.70 17.25
N GLU A 235 17.99 -4.07 17.92
CA GLU A 235 17.69 -3.23 19.09
C GLU A 235 16.82 -2.01 18.71
N LYS A 236 17.15 -1.33 17.61
CA LYS A 236 16.35 -0.22 17.09
C LYS A 236 14.94 -0.65 16.71
N TRP A 237 14.82 -1.76 15.99
CA TRP A 237 13.54 -2.33 15.59
C TRP A 237 12.67 -2.69 16.79
N LYS A 238 13.23 -3.33 17.79
CA LYS A 238 12.53 -3.72 19.01
C LYS A 238 11.94 -2.53 19.75
N GLU A 239 12.70 -1.44 19.88
CA GLU A 239 12.24 -0.20 20.49
C GLU A 239 11.10 0.43 19.70
N VAL A 240 11.28 0.61 18.40
CA VAL A 240 10.28 1.22 17.52
C VAL A 240 9.02 0.37 17.42
N LYS A 241 9.15 -0.96 17.35
CA LYS A 241 8.01 -1.90 17.37
C LYS A 241 7.21 -1.78 18.66
N ALA A 242 7.87 -1.73 19.82
CA ALA A 242 7.18 -1.60 21.12
C ALA A 242 6.37 -0.29 21.18
N LYS A 243 6.97 0.81 20.74
CA LYS A 243 6.29 2.12 20.66
C LYS A 243 5.12 2.07 19.69
N TYR A 244 5.31 1.53 18.48
CA TYR A 244 4.26 1.43 17.47
C TYR A 244 3.04 0.65 17.97
N VAL A 245 3.24 -0.51 18.61
CA VAL A 245 2.14 -1.31 19.18
C VAL A 245 1.39 -0.51 20.25
N GLN A 246 2.10 0.24 21.08
CA GLN A 246 1.49 1.10 22.10
C GLN A 246 0.69 2.24 21.45
N ASP A 247 1.22 2.89 20.41
CA ASP A 247 0.55 3.98 19.68
C ASP A 247 -0.72 3.47 18.99
N VAL A 248 -0.67 2.30 18.33
CA VAL A 248 -1.84 1.66 17.71
C VAL A 248 -2.91 1.35 18.75
N LYS A 249 -2.51 0.83 19.91
CA LYS A 249 -3.45 0.54 21.00
C LYS A 249 -4.13 1.81 21.51
N ALA A 250 -3.35 2.85 21.79
CA ALA A 250 -3.89 4.14 22.29
C ALA A 250 -4.86 4.77 21.28
N GLU A 251 -4.55 4.71 19.99
CA GLU A 251 -5.43 5.22 18.92
C GLU A 251 -6.72 4.40 18.79
N CYS A 252 -6.63 3.07 18.88
CA CYS A 252 -7.81 2.21 18.87
C CYS A 252 -8.69 2.41 20.10
N ASP A 253 -8.11 2.52 21.29
CA ASP A 253 -8.82 2.79 22.55
C ASP A 253 -9.57 4.13 22.47
N TYR A 254 -8.89 5.19 21.96
CA TYR A 254 -9.53 6.49 21.77
C TYR A 254 -10.71 6.43 20.78
N ARG A 255 -10.55 5.77 19.64
CA ARG A 255 -11.62 5.62 18.65
C ARG A 255 -12.78 4.80 19.20
N LEU A 256 -12.51 3.76 19.98
CA LEU A 256 -13.53 2.95 20.62
C LEU A 256 -14.34 3.76 21.63
N GLU A 257 -13.69 4.62 22.42
CA GLU A 257 -14.36 5.52 23.35
C GLU A 257 -15.30 6.50 22.62
N GLN A 258 -14.85 7.13 21.52
CA GLN A 258 -15.67 8.02 20.72
C GLN A 258 -16.87 7.28 20.11
N LEU A 259 -16.63 6.07 19.59
CA LEU A 259 -17.68 5.22 19.02
C LEU A 259 -18.72 4.81 20.07
N ALA A 260 -18.26 4.41 21.27
CA ALA A 260 -19.13 4.05 22.38
C ALA A 260 -19.99 5.25 22.83
N HIS A 261 -19.39 6.43 22.94
CA HIS A 261 -20.13 7.64 23.30
C HIS A 261 -21.24 7.95 22.27
N SER A 262 -20.93 7.90 20.98
CA SER A 262 -21.90 8.11 19.90
C SER A 262 -23.00 7.01 19.91
N ALA A 263 -22.63 5.76 20.07
CA ALA A 263 -23.58 4.63 20.13
C ALA A 263 -24.55 4.77 21.32
N ASN A 264 -24.04 5.10 22.50
CA ASN A 264 -24.85 5.30 23.71
C ASN A 264 -25.88 6.47 23.55
N GLN A 265 -25.45 7.58 22.96
CA GLN A 265 -26.37 8.68 22.67
C GLN A 265 -27.49 8.28 21.73
N ARG A 266 -27.15 7.59 20.62
CA ARG A 266 -28.14 7.10 19.66
C ARG A 266 -29.07 6.05 20.27
N GLU A 267 -28.56 5.15 21.06
CA GLU A 267 -29.33 4.14 21.77
C GLU A 267 -30.40 4.82 22.68
N ALA A 268 -30.00 5.84 23.44
CA ALA A 268 -30.92 6.60 24.28
C ALA A 268 -32.02 7.25 23.47
N ILE A 269 -31.67 7.85 22.31
CA ILE A 269 -32.66 8.48 21.39
C ILE A 269 -33.64 7.42 20.84
N PHE A 270 -33.15 6.28 20.37
CA PHE A 270 -34.01 5.22 19.84
C PHE A 270 -34.93 4.65 20.93
N ARG A 271 -34.45 4.45 22.16
CA ARG A 271 -35.23 3.98 23.28
C ARG A 271 -36.35 4.97 23.64
N ASP A 272 -36.05 6.28 23.65
CA ASP A 272 -37.04 7.33 23.88
C ASP A 272 -38.09 7.39 22.75
N MET A 273 -37.68 7.28 21.48
CA MET A 273 -38.60 7.20 20.34
C MET A 273 -39.51 5.96 20.40
N ILE A 274 -38.98 4.81 20.79
CA ILE A 274 -39.77 3.58 20.95
C ILE A 274 -40.79 3.74 22.09
N ALA A 275 -40.40 4.35 23.20
CA ALA A 275 -41.25 4.56 24.35
C ALA A 275 -42.41 5.54 24.07
N LYS A 276 -42.21 6.50 23.16
CA LYS A 276 -43.24 7.52 22.78
C LYS A 276 -44.08 7.11 21.57
N ALA A 277 -43.75 6.03 20.87
CA ALA A 277 -44.47 5.60 19.69
C ALA A 277 -45.74 4.82 20.07
N GLU A 278 -46.89 5.19 19.44
CA GLU A 278 -48.18 4.50 19.58
C GLU A 278 -48.43 3.49 18.44
N ASP A 279 -47.74 3.66 17.29
CA ASP A 279 -47.91 2.78 16.13
C ASP A 279 -46.92 1.60 16.20
N GLU A 280 -47.50 0.39 16.18
CA GLU A 280 -46.73 -0.87 16.25
C GLU A 280 -45.71 -1.01 15.10
N LYS A 281 -45.99 -0.45 13.90
CA LYS A 281 -45.03 -0.48 12.77
C LYS A 281 -43.85 0.41 13.04
N ILE A 282 -44.06 1.58 13.66
CA ILE A 282 -42.98 2.51 14.03
C ILE A 282 -42.09 1.86 15.14
N ILE A 283 -42.73 1.24 16.13
CA ILE A 283 -42.01 0.52 17.20
C ILE A 283 -41.13 -0.56 16.60
N ARG A 284 -41.66 -1.41 15.73
CA ARG A 284 -40.87 -2.49 15.09
C ARG A 284 -39.72 -1.92 14.27
N MET A 285 -39.95 -0.86 13.49
CA MET A 285 -38.90 -0.22 12.66
C MET A 285 -37.77 0.33 13.56
N ARG A 286 -38.10 1.07 14.65
CA ARG A 286 -37.12 1.67 15.52
C ARG A 286 -36.36 0.60 16.33
N THR A 287 -37.03 -0.48 16.74
CA THR A 287 -36.37 -1.63 17.38
C THR A 287 -35.36 -2.26 16.44
N SER A 288 -35.71 -2.49 15.18
CA SER A 288 -34.77 -3.03 14.18
C SER A 288 -33.56 -2.09 13.93
N GLN A 289 -33.79 -0.77 13.93
CA GLN A 289 -32.70 0.21 13.81
C GLN A 289 -31.77 0.18 15.04
N LEU A 290 -32.32 0.06 16.24
CA LEU A 290 -31.55 -0.08 17.47
C LEU A 290 -30.72 -1.37 17.47
N GLU A 291 -31.31 -2.50 17.10
CA GLU A 291 -30.61 -3.77 16.99
C GLU A 291 -29.44 -3.68 16.00
N LYS A 292 -29.68 -3.06 14.83
CA LYS A 292 -28.62 -2.85 13.83
C LYS A 292 -27.49 -1.99 14.38
N LEU A 293 -27.81 -0.89 15.08
CA LEU A 293 -26.81 -0.02 15.72
C LEU A 293 -25.91 -0.81 16.69
N LEU A 294 -26.50 -1.64 17.54
CA LEU A 294 -25.77 -2.44 18.52
C LEU A 294 -24.88 -3.50 17.84
N VAL A 295 -25.41 -4.18 16.83
CA VAL A 295 -24.63 -5.15 16.04
C VAL A 295 -23.46 -4.48 15.31
N ASP A 296 -23.67 -3.32 14.72
CA ASP A 296 -22.62 -2.58 14.02
C ASP A 296 -21.56 -2.08 15.00
N PHE A 297 -21.95 -1.61 16.18
CA PHE A 297 -21.01 -1.24 17.25
C PHE A 297 -20.13 -2.42 17.68
N GLU A 298 -20.71 -3.58 17.98
CA GLU A 298 -19.97 -4.77 18.39
C GLU A 298 -19.05 -5.31 17.28
N ARG A 299 -19.44 -5.15 16.00
CA ARG A 299 -18.60 -5.49 14.85
C ARG A 299 -17.38 -4.58 14.75
N GLN A 300 -17.59 -3.26 14.91
CA GLN A 300 -16.49 -2.28 14.86
C GLN A 300 -15.52 -2.45 16.04
N LYS A 301 -16.06 -2.70 17.24
CA LYS A 301 -15.25 -3.00 18.43
C LYS A 301 -14.35 -4.20 18.19
N ARG A 302 -14.91 -5.33 17.72
CA ARG A 302 -14.12 -6.51 17.38
C ARG A 302 -13.06 -6.25 16.34
N GLY A 303 -13.37 -5.44 15.31
CA GLY A 303 -12.40 -5.05 14.30
C GLY A 303 -11.22 -4.24 14.87
N MET A 304 -11.47 -3.39 15.86
CA MET A 304 -10.41 -2.64 16.57
C MET A 304 -9.57 -3.58 17.47
N ASP A 305 -10.20 -4.48 18.21
CA ASP A 305 -9.50 -5.48 19.04
C ASP A 305 -8.60 -6.39 18.17
N GLU A 306 -9.10 -6.84 17.02
CA GLU A 306 -8.30 -7.59 16.03
C GLU A 306 -7.14 -6.76 15.47
N THR A 307 -7.34 -5.47 15.21
CA THR A 307 -6.30 -4.58 14.73
C THR A 307 -5.18 -4.42 15.75
N VAL A 308 -5.53 -4.21 17.02
CA VAL A 308 -4.55 -4.14 18.12
C VAL A 308 -3.80 -5.47 18.27
N SER A 309 -4.50 -6.61 18.21
CA SER A 309 -3.86 -7.92 18.35
C SER A 309 -2.89 -8.27 17.22
N ARG A 310 -3.10 -7.69 16.03
CA ARG A 310 -2.25 -7.89 14.84
C ARG A 310 -1.19 -6.80 14.67
N ALA A 311 -1.20 -5.76 15.53
CA ALA A 311 -0.27 -4.64 15.40
C ALA A 311 1.17 -5.11 15.61
N GLU A 312 1.98 -5.00 14.57
CA GLU A 312 3.40 -5.36 14.60
C GLU A 312 4.18 -4.63 13.51
N ILE A 313 5.52 -4.63 13.64
CA ILE A 313 6.43 -4.28 12.54
C ILE A 313 7.16 -5.56 12.15
N LYS A 314 6.89 -6.05 10.95
CA LYS A 314 7.67 -7.14 10.32
C LYS A 314 8.87 -6.54 9.62
N THR A 315 10.03 -7.17 9.76
CA THR A 315 11.27 -6.70 9.12
C THR A 315 11.81 -7.76 8.17
N ASN A 316 12.24 -7.31 7.00
CA ASN A 316 12.92 -8.14 6.01
C ASN A 316 14.21 -7.44 5.58
N LEU A 317 15.34 -8.15 5.64
CA LEU A 317 16.59 -7.68 5.06
C LEU A 317 16.48 -7.72 3.53
N LEU A 318 16.72 -6.58 2.88
CA LEU A 318 16.70 -6.47 1.43
C LEU A 318 18.09 -6.47 0.84
N VAL A 319 19.00 -5.70 1.42
CA VAL A 319 20.33 -5.44 0.85
C VAL A 319 21.39 -5.53 1.92
N LYS A 320 22.48 -6.21 1.57
CA LYS A 320 23.79 -6.10 2.22
C LYS A 320 24.70 -5.37 1.26
N GLY A 321 25.20 -4.23 1.65
CA GLY A 321 25.94 -3.37 0.74
C GLY A 321 27.29 -2.91 1.24
N ILE A 322 28.13 -2.58 0.26
CA ILE A 322 29.38 -1.86 0.43
C ILE A 322 29.27 -0.59 -0.40
N LEU A 323 29.65 0.54 0.16
CA LEU A 323 29.72 1.83 -0.52
C LEU A 323 31.17 2.31 -0.50
N HIS A 324 31.74 2.47 -1.68
CA HIS A 324 33.01 3.16 -1.89
C HIS A 324 32.71 4.63 -2.21
N VAL A 325 33.23 5.54 -1.40
CA VAL A 325 33.09 7.00 -1.61
C VAL A 325 34.43 7.55 -2.04
N GLU A 326 34.43 8.22 -3.20
CA GLU A 326 35.61 8.89 -3.80
C GLU A 326 35.77 10.33 -3.30
#